data_4e5a76dea6bd977445d0bacb26b7feaf
#
_entry.id   4e5a76dea6bd977445d0bacb26b7feaf
#
_cell.length_a   1.000
_cell.length_b   1.000
_cell.length_c   1.000
_cell.angle_alpha   90.00
_cell.angle_beta   90.00
_cell.angle_gamma   90.00
#
_symmetry.space_group_name_H-M   'P 1'
#
loop_
_entity.id
_entity.type
_entity.pdbx_description
1 polymer ?
#
loop_
_entity_poly.entity_id
_entity_poly.type
_entity_poly.pdbx_seq_one_letter_code
_entity_poly.pdbx_strand_id
1 'polypeptide(L)'
;MYKRQDEDVPLVVPEVNPRDAVNPARRVIANPNCTTIQMVVALKAIENLSHIRKVHVSAYQAASGAGASAMAELENQHRELTEGREPTVEKFVYQLAYNVIPHVDVFTDNGYTKEEMKMYNETRKIMHSDVAVSATCVRVPVMRAHSESVWVETERPVSVEEARKAFAKAEGVVLMDDPAGKVYPMPLFIAGKDPVYVGRIRKDLTCDNGLAFWCVSDQIKKGAALNAV
;
A
#
# COMPACT_ATOMS: atom_id res chain seq x y z
N MET A 1 0.91 2.36 -19.80
CA MET A 1 1.56 2.29 -18.47
C MET A 1 2.58 3.40 -18.26
N TYR A 2 3.07 3.99 -19.31
CA TYR A 2 4.15 4.99 -19.26
C TYR A 2 3.66 6.40 -18.90
N LYS A 3 2.39 6.68 -19.02
CA LYS A 3 1.79 7.98 -18.70
C LYS A 3 1.83 8.36 -17.23
N ARG A 4 1.98 7.40 -16.31
CA ARG A 4 2.10 7.68 -14.86
C ARG A 4 3.34 8.49 -14.50
N GLN A 5 4.41 8.38 -15.28
CA GLN A 5 5.68 9.05 -15.05
C GLN A 5 5.78 10.39 -15.81
N ASP A 6 4.89 10.64 -16.79
CA ASP A 6 4.85 11.89 -17.51
C ASP A 6 4.46 13.02 -16.56
N GLU A 7 5.22 14.11 -16.54
CA GLU A 7 5.01 15.24 -15.60
C GLU A 7 3.64 15.89 -15.76
N ASP A 8 3.16 15.96 -17.01
CA ASP A 8 1.90 16.60 -17.40
C ASP A 8 0.67 15.65 -17.33
N VAL A 9 0.84 14.43 -16.82
CA VAL A 9 -0.25 13.48 -16.53
C VAL A 9 -0.40 13.32 -15.03
N PRO A 10 -1.46 13.84 -14.40
CA PRO A 10 -1.67 13.71 -12.97
C PRO A 10 -1.93 12.26 -12.56
N LEU A 11 -1.38 11.90 -11.40
CA LEU A 11 -1.75 10.72 -10.64
C LEU A 11 -2.75 11.16 -9.57
N VAL A 12 -3.97 10.64 -9.59
CA VAL A 12 -5.03 11.11 -8.70
C VAL A 12 -5.46 10.04 -7.71
N VAL A 13 -5.49 10.44 -6.45
CA VAL A 13 -6.13 9.74 -5.35
C VAL A 13 -7.15 10.71 -4.74
N PRO A 14 -8.46 10.48 -4.89
CA PRO A 14 -9.49 11.46 -4.54
C PRO A 14 -9.39 12.01 -3.12
N GLU A 15 -9.01 11.21 -2.15
CA GLU A 15 -8.86 11.62 -0.74
C GLU A 15 -7.58 12.44 -0.47
N VAL A 16 -6.66 12.51 -1.45
CA VAL A 16 -5.36 13.16 -1.25
C VAL A 16 -5.22 14.42 -2.09
N ASN A 17 -5.43 14.29 -3.40
CA ASN A 17 -5.18 15.35 -4.39
C ASN A 17 -6.30 15.48 -5.45
N PRO A 18 -7.58 15.59 -5.07
CA PRO A 18 -8.70 15.63 -6.03
C PRO A 18 -8.61 16.80 -7.02
N ARG A 19 -7.93 17.88 -6.65
CA ARG A 19 -7.77 19.08 -7.49
C ARG A 19 -6.95 18.81 -8.74
N ASP A 20 -6.07 17.82 -8.73
CA ASP A 20 -5.23 17.44 -9.87
C ASP A 20 -6.06 16.81 -11.00
N ALA A 21 -7.29 16.37 -10.70
CA ALA A 21 -8.24 15.88 -11.70
C ALA A 21 -8.90 17.01 -12.51
N VAL A 22 -8.78 18.27 -12.04
CA VAL A 22 -9.47 19.40 -12.67
C VAL A 22 -8.64 19.94 -13.83
N ASN A 23 -9.18 19.84 -15.06
CA ASN A 23 -8.55 20.35 -16.30
C ASN A 23 -7.11 19.86 -16.52
N PRO A 24 -6.84 18.55 -16.53
CA PRO A 24 -5.50 18.03 -16.79
C PRO A 24 -5.02 18.41 -18.20
N ALA A 25 -3.75 18.78 -18.34
CA ALA A 25 -3.18 19.32 -19.57
C ALA A 25 -3.43 18.45 -20.81
N ARG A 26 -3.33 17.13 -20.67
CA ARG A 26 -3.62 16.17 -21.77
C ARG A 26 -5.04 15.60 -21.74
N ARG A 27 -5.91 16.05 -20.87
CA ARG A 27 -7.22 15.44 -20.61
C ARG A 27 -7.11 13.93 -20.29
N VAL A 28 -6.02 13.54 -19.66
CA VAL A 28 -5.72 12.18 -19.22
C VAL A 28 -5.36 12.23 -17.74
N ILE A 29 -5.98 11.36 -16.97
CA ILE A 29 -5.66 11.10 -15.56
C ILE A 29 -5.14 9.67 -15.49
N ALA A 30 -4.07 9.44 -14.78
CA ALA A 30 -3.55 8.10 -14.54
C ALA A 30 -3.92 7.61 -13.14
N ASN A 31 -4.35 6.36 -13.05
CA ASN A 31 -4.57 5.70 -11.78
C ASN A 31 -3.22 5.25 -11.21
N PRO A 32 -2.89 5.59 -9.96
CA PRO A 32 -1.60 5.23 -9.35
C PRO A 32 -1.43 3.72 -9.13
N ASN A 33 -0.25 3.35 -8.62
CA ASN A 33 0.05 2.01 -8.16
C ASN A 33 -0.83 1.62 -6.96
N CYS A 34 -1.30 0.37 -6.93
CA CYS A 34 -2.26 -0.11 -5.94
C CYS A 34 -1.74 0.00 -4.49
N THR A 35 -0.46 -0.30 -4.28
CA THR A 35 0.19 -0.20 -2.96
C THR A 35 0.36 1.27 -2.58
N THR A 36 0.77 2.13 -3.52
CA THR A 36 0.88 3.58 -3.29
C THR A 36 -0.44 4.21 -2.89
N ILE A 37 -1.55 3.86 -3.55
CA ILE A 37 -2.87 4.46 -3.27
C ILE A 37 -3.25 4.28 -1.80
N GLN A 38 -3.22 3.05 -1.28
CA GLN A 38 -3.62 2.80 0.11
C GLN A 38 -2.70 3.49 1.11
N MET A 39 -1.39 3.52 0.83
CA MET A 39 -0.42 4.20 1.67
C MET A 39 -0.67 5.71 1.74
N VAL A 40 -0.82 6.39 0.60
CA VAL A 40 -0.99 7.86 0.59
C VAL A 40 -2.30 8.30 1.21
N VAL A 41 -3.38 7.49 1.12
CA VAL A 41 -4.64 7.75 1.83
C VAL A 41 -4.40 7.76 3.35
N ALA A 42 -3.65 6.80 3.87
CA ALA A 42 -3.27 6.77 5.28
C ALA A 42 -2.30 7.92 5.64
N LEU A 43 -1.27 8.15 4.82
CA LEU A 43 -0.29 9.21 5.06
C LEU A 43 -0.95 10.60 5.11
N LYS A 44 -1.99 10.85 4.31
CA LYS A 44 -2.69 12.15 4.28
C LYS A 44 -3.24 12.55 5.64
N ALA A 45 -3.72 11.61 6.44
CA ALA A 45 -4.20 11.87 7.79
C ALA A 45 -3.10 12.40 8.71
N ILE A 46 -1.89 11.86 8.59
CA ILE A 46 -0.71 12.30 9.38
C ILE A 46 -0.13 13.58 8.84
N GLU A 47 -0.03 13.72 7.51
CA GLU A 47 0.47 14.94 6.86
C GLU A 47 -0.34 16.18 7.26
N ASN A 48 -1.65 16.04 7.45
CA ASN A 48 -2.52 17.13 7.92
C ASN A 48 -2.22 17.54 9.38
N LEU A 49 -1.53 16.72 10.16
CA LEU A 49 -1.10 17.05 11.52
C LEU A 49 0.31 17.67 11.53
N SER A 50 1.22 17.06 10.78
CA SER A 50 2.62 17.49 10.69
C SER A 50 3.22 16.95 9.40
N HIS A 51 4.02 17.78 8.71
CA HIS A 51 4.69 17.38 7.49
C HIS A 51 5.52 16.11 7.69
N ILE A 52 5.36 15.14 6.78
CA ILE A 52 6.08 13.87 6.79
C ILE A 52 7.40 14.03 6.06
N ARG A 53 8.51 13.86 6.76
CA ARG A 53 9.86 13.93 6.19
C ARG A 53 10.32 12.63 5.58
N LYS A 54 9.99 11.50 6.22
CA LYS A 54 10.40 10.17 5.76
C LYS A 54 9.29 9.15 5.94
N VAL A 55 9.30 8.19 5.03
CA VAL A 55 8.47 6.98 5.08
C VAL A 55 9.35 5.76 4.84
N HIS A 56 9.32 4.80 5.73
CA HIS A 56 9.77 3.44 5.48
C HIS A 56 8.56 2.53 5.44
N VAL A 57 8.47 1.71 4.43
CA VAL A 57 7.31 0.82 4.25
C VAL A 57 7.73 -0.56 3.80
N SER A 58 7.17 -1.57 4.44
CA SER A 58 7.18 -2.95 3.93
C SER A 58 5.77 -3.28 3.47
N ALA A 59 5.63 -3.57 2.18
CA ALA A 59 4.37 -3.90 1.54
C ALA A 59 4.24 -5.41 1.35
N TYR A 60 3.19 -5.99 1.90
CA TYR A 60 2.84 -7.41 1.83
C TYR A 60 1.73 -7.57 0.79
N GLN A 61 2.12 -7.91 -0.42
CA GLN A 61 1.24 -7.91 -1.58
C GLN A 61 0.60 -9.26 -1.83
N ALA A 62 -0.71 -9.30 -1.81
CA ALA A 62 -1.52 -10.48 -2.12
C ALA A 62 -1.34 -10.95 -3.57
N ALA A 63 -1.61 -12.23 -3.83
CA ALA A 63 -1.54 -12.85 -5.15
C ALA A 63 -2.39 -12.12 -6.19
N SER A 64 -3.54 -11.60 -5.80
CA SER A 64 -4.46 -10.84 -6.67
C SER A 64 -3.83 -9.59 -7.31
N GLY A 65 -2.76 -9.02 -6.73
CA GLY A 65 -1.99 -7.95 -7.34
C GLY A 65 -1.29 -8.35 -8.65
N ALA A 66 -1.06 -9.64 -8.86
CA ALA A 66 -0.53 -10.21 -10.12
C ALA A 66 -1.64 -10.76 -11.04
N GLY A 67 -2.92 -10.54 -10.69
CA GLY A 67 -4.09 -10.90 -11.51
C GLY A 67 -4.74 -12.24 -11.16
N ALA A 68 -5.82 -12.56 -11.87
CA ALA A 68 -6.64 -13.74 -11.60
C ALA A 68 -5.85 -15.05 -11.77
N SER A 69 -4.96 -15.13 -12.76
CA SER A 69 -4.12 -16.32 -12.98
C SER A 69 -3.15 -16.58 -11.83
N ALA A 70 -2.63 -15.53 -11.18
CA ALA A 70 -1.78 -15.66 -10.01
C ALA A 70 -2.55 -16.14 -8.77
N MET A 71 -3.81 -15.73 -8.62
CA MET A 71 -4.70 -16.26 -7.58
C MET A 71 -4.96 -17.74 -7.79
N ALA A 72 -5.30 -18.14 -9.03
CA ALA A 72 -5.52 -19.53 -9.39
C ALA A 72 -4.27 -20.40 -9.18
N GLU A 73 -3.09 -19.87 -9.50
CA GLU A 73 -1.82 -20.57 -9.24
C GLU A 73 -1.60 -20.80 -7.74
N LEU A 74 -1.83 -19.79 -6.88
CA LEU A 74 -1.71 -19.95 -5.44
C LEU A 74 -2.66 -21.03 -4.89
N GLU A 75 -3.93 -21.02 -5.33
CA GLU A 75 -4.89 -22.06 -4.97
C GLU A 75 -4.43 -23.46 -5.43
N ASN A 76 -3.93 -23.53 -6.67
CA ASN A 76 -3.45 -24.79 -7.23
C ASN A 76 -2.22 -25.31 -6.47
N GLN A 77 -1.27 -24.45 -6.14
CA GLN A 77 -0.10 -24.82 -5.34
C GLN A 77 -0.50 -25.42 -3.98
N HIS A 78 -1.47 -24.82 -3.29
CA HIS A 78 -1.98 -25.39 -2.02
C HIS A 78 -2.58 -26.79 -2.21
N ARG A 79 -3.36 -26.99 -3.27
CA ARG A 79 -3.97 -28.30 -3.58
C ARG A 79 -2.89 -29.34 -3.93
N GLU A 80 -1.96 -29.00 -4.80
CA GLU A 80 -0.87 -29.88 -5.21
C GLU A 80 -0.01 -30.32 -4.02
N LEU A 81 0.38 -29.39 -3.15
CA LEU A 81 1.13 -29.69 -1.94
C LEU A 81 0.33 -30.61 -0.98
N THR A 82 -0.97 -30.41 -0.86
CA THR A 82 -1.84 -31.27 -0.03
C THR A 82 -1.92 -32.69 -0.60
N GLU A 83 -1.87 -32.82 -1.92
CA GLU A 83 -1.87 -34.10 -2.63
C GLU A 83 -0.47 -34.75 -2.72
N GLY A 84 0.56 -34.12 -2.12
CA GLY A 84 1.94 -34.61 -2.16
C GLY A 84 2.61 -34.47 -3.52
N ARG A 85 2.15 -33.56 -4.35
CA ARG A 85 2.69 -33.24 -5.68
C ARG A 85 3.59 -32.01 -5.61
N GLU A 86 4.54 -31.92 -6.54
CA GLU A 86 5.31 -30.69 -6.74
C GLU A 86 4.39 -29.55 -7.20
N PRO A 87 4.52 -28.36 -6.61
CA PRO A 87 3.68 -27.21 -6.96
C PRO A 87 4.06 -26.61 -8.31
N THR A 88 3.05 -26.27 -9.10
CA THR A 88 3.21 -25.58 -10.37
C THR A 88 3.62 -24.13 -10.12
N VAL A 89 4.67 -23.66 -10.81
CA VAL A 89 5.19 -22.28 -10.73
C VAL A 89 5.27 -21.70 -12.14
N GLU A 90 4.37 -20.80 -12.49
CA GLU A 90 4.25 -20.18 -13.81
C GLU A 90 4.19 -18.64 -13.78
N LYS A 91 3.45 -18.06 -12.82
CA LYS A 91 3.25 -16.62 -12.68
C LYS A 91 4.21 -15.99 -11.70
N PHE A 92 4.54 -16.70 -10.64
CA PHE A 92 5.52 -16.25 -9.67
C PHE A 92 6.92 -16.76 -10.03
N VAL A 93 7.94 -16.11 -9.48
CA VAL A 93 9.33 -16.51 -9.70
C VAL A 93 9.71 -17.76 -8.89
N TYR A 94 8.94 -18.07 -7.85
CA TYR A 94 9.05 -19.23 -6.97
C TYR A 94 7.68 -19.66 -6.50
N GLN A 95 7.59 -20.87 -5.93
CA GLN A 95 6.42 -21.30 -5.17
C GLN A 95 6.03 -20.21 -4.16
N LEU A 96 4.75 -19.79 -4.16
CA LEU A 96 4.23 -18.80 -3.23
C LEU A 96 3.53 -19.45 -2.03
N ALA A 97 2.85 -20.58 -2.21
CA ALA A 97 2.23 -21.32 -1.12
C ALA A 97 3.27 -21.66 -0.03
N TYR A 98 2.98 -21.28 1.23
CA TYR A 98 3.88 -21.42 2.39
C TYR A 98 5.22 -20.65 2.28
N ASN A 99 5.27 -19.59 1.48
CA ASN A 99 6.48 -18.82 1.23
C ASN A 99 6.22 -17.33 1.20
N VAL A 100 7.27 -16.52 1.36
CA VAL A 100 7.28 -15.07 1.08
C VAL A 100 8.39 -14.77 0.08
N ILE A 101 8.07 -13.98 -0.94
CA ILE A 101 9.02 -13.67 -2.01
C ILE A 101 9.32 -12.16 -1.94
N PRO A 102 10.54 -11.73 -1.54
CA PRO A 102 10.92 -10.32 -1.44
C PRO A 102 11.25 -9.73 -2.82
N HIS A 103 10.33 -9.91 -3.76
CA HIS A 103 10.51 -9.54 -5.15
C HIS A 103 9.14 -9.36 -5.83
N VAL A 104 8.82 -8.13 -6.19
CA VAL A 104 7.63 -7.78 -6.98
C VAL A 104 8.06 -6.85 -8.11
N ASP A 105 7.76 -7.22 -9.37
CA ASP A 105 8.21 -6.55 -10.59
C ASP A 105 9.75 -6.76 -10.79
N VAL A 106 10.35 -6.15 -11.80
CA VAL A 106 11.76 -6.31 -12.16
C VAL A 106 12.67 -5.40 -11.36
N PHE A 107 13.90 -5.83 -11.09
CA PHE A 107 14.91 -5.02 -10.44
C PHE A 107 15.40 -3.88 -11.35
N THR A 108 15.79 -2.79 -10.71
CA THR A 108 16.47 -1.64 -11.31
C THR A 108 17.94 -1.59 -10.88
N ASP A 109 18.72 -0.73 -11.50
CA ASP A 109 20.19 -0.68 -11.29
C ASP A 109 20.59 -0.26 -9.86
N ASN A 110 19.67 0.36 -9.11
CA ASN A 110 19.90 0.79 -7.72
C ASN A 110 19.55 -0.29 -6.68
N GLY A 111 19.19 -1.51 -7.12
CA GLY A 111 18.83 -2.62 -6.24
C GLY A 111 17.37 -2.66 -5.79
N TYR A 112 16.59 -1.62 -6.08
CA TYR A 112 15.15 -1.61 -5.86
C TYR A 112 14.42 -2.25 -7.04
N THR A 113 13.20 -2.74 -6.82
CA THR A 113 12.32 -3.16 -7.91
C THR A 113 11.55 -1.96 -8.49
N LYS A 114 11.02 -2.12 -9.71
CA LYS A 114 10.13 -1.09 -10.29
C LYS A 114 8.89 -0.85 -9.43
N GLU A 115 8.40 -1.86 -8.74
CA GLU A 115 7.27 -1.71 -7.81
C GLU A 115 7.62 -0.77 -6.65
N GLU A 116 8.79 -0.94 -6.05
CA GLU A 116 9.29 -0.08 -4.98
C GLU A 116 9.57 1.34 -5.47
N MET A 117 10.12 1.48 -6.68
CA MET A 117 10.33 2.79 -7.31
C MET A 117 9.02 3.51 -7.67
N LYS A 118 7.93 2.78 -7.96
CA LYS A 118 6.60 3.39 -8.07
C LYS A 118 6.18 4.00 -6.74
N MET A 119 6.32 3.27 -5.63
CA MET A 119 5.99 3.82 -4.30
C MET A 119 6.79 5.09 -4.00
N TYR A 120 8.08 5.11 -4.29
CA TYR A 120 8.93 6.29 -4.12
C TYR A 120 8.46 7.48 -4.96
N ASN A 121 8.32 7.30 -6.27
CA ASN A 121 8.01 8.39 -7.20
C ASN A 121 6.56 8.88 -7.09
N GLU A 122 5.61 7.93 -7.03
CA GLU A 122 4.19 8.25 -7.05
C GLU A 122 3.74 8.89 -5.74
N THR A 123 4.26 8.47 -4.58
CA THR A 123 3.97 9.12 -3.30
C THR A 123 4.33 10.59 -3.34
N ARG A 124 5.52 10.93 -3.80
CA ARG A 124 6.00 12.31 -3.92
C ARG A 124 5.13 13.13 -4.87
N LYS A 125 4.77 12.55 -6.01
CA LYS A 125 3.94 13.20 -7.01
C LYS A 125 2.52 13.46 -6.52
N ILE A 126 1.88 12.47 -5.90
CA ILE A 126 0.51 12.57 -5.39
C ILE A 126 0.40 13.53 -4.21
N MET A 127 1.37 13.47 -3.29
CA MET A 127 1.38 14.32 -2.10
C MET A 127 1.95 15.72 -2.35
N HIS A 128 2.47 16.01 -3.55
CA HIS A 128 3.19 17.25 -3.87
C HIS A 128 4.27 17.56 -2.84
N SER A 129 5.07 16.57 -2.49
CA SER A 129 6.02 16.61 -1.39
C SER A 129 7.36 16.02 -1.81
N ASP A 130 8.44 16.49 -1.19
CA ASP A 130 9.79 15.94 -1.31
C ASP A 130 10.08 14.82 -0.32
N VAL A 131 9.04 14.26 0.32
CA VAL A 131 9.14 13.17 1.29
C VAL A 131 10.09 12.06 0.83
N ALA A 132 11.00 11.68 1.71
CA ALA A 132 11.90 10.56 1.46
C ALA A 132 11.16 9.24 1.70
N VAL A 133 11.08 8.38 0.69
CA VAL A 133 10.40 7.09 0.77
C VAL A 133 11.38 5.95 0.53
N SER A 134 11.36 4.93 1.37
CA SER A 134 12.05 3.67 1.12
C SER A 134 11.06 2.52 1.30
N ALA A 135 10.91 1.71 0.26
CA ALA A 135 9.94 0.62 0.22
C ALA A 135 10.60 -0.73 0.02
N THR A 136 10.04 -1.77 0.63
CA THR A 136 10.33 -3.17 0.31
C THR A 136 9.00 -3.84 -0.02
N CYS A 137 8.89 -4.40 -1.22
CA CYS A 137 7.68 -5.08 -1.68
C CYS A 137 7.87 -6.60 -1.66
N VAL A 138 7.02 -7.27 -0.89
CA VAL A 138 7.05 -8.71 -0.68
C VAL A 138 5.77 -9.34 -1.19
N ARG A 139 5.85 -10.36 -2.03
CA ARG A 139 4.71 -11.19 -2.39
C ARG A 139 4.45 -12.21 -1.29
N VAL A 140 3.21 -12.26 -0.79
CA VAL A 140 2.80 -13.14 0.31
C VAL A 140 1.68 -14.10 -0.12
N PRO A 141 1.54 -15.28 0.53
CA PRO A 141 0.55 -16.29 0.18
C PRO A 141 -0.85 -15.92 0.71
N VAL A 142 -1.28 -14.72 0.35
CA VAL A 142 -2.60 -14.15 0.65
C VAL A 142 -3.33 -13.94 -0.66
N MET A 143 -4.58 -14.36 -0.74
CA MET A 143 -5.33 -14.31 -1.99
C MET A 143 -5.63 -12.87 -2.43
N ARG A 144 -6.10 -12.01 -1.50
CA ARG A 144 -6.63 -10.68 -1.81
C ARG A 144 -6.44 -9.72 -0.64
N ALA A 145 -6.35 -8.44 -0.92
CA ALA A 145 -6.01 -7.33 -0.05
C ALA A 145 -4.52 -7.25 0.30
N HIS A 146 -3.93 -6.08 0.04
CA HIS A 146 -2.55 -5.77 0.40
C HIS A 146 -2.48 -5.24 1.83
N SER A 147 -1.37 -5.53 2.48
CA SER A 147 -1.06 -4.99 3.80
C SER A 147 0.25 -4.22 3.77
N GLU A 148 0.40 -3.23 4.64
CA GLU A 148 1.62 -2.46 4.74
C GLU A 148 1.98 -2.18 6.19
N SER A 149 3.25 -2.39 6.53
CA SER A 149 3.85 -1.87 7.75
C SER A 149 4.51 -0.54 7.41
N VAL A 150 3.94 0.53 7.90
CA VAL A 150 4.38 1.90 7.58
C VAL A 150 5.00 2.52 8.81
N TRP A 151 6.17 3.10 8.63
CA TRP A 151 6.85 3.96 9.58
C TRP A 151 7.00 5.35 8.96
N VAL A 152 6.73 6.39 9.75
CA VAL A 152 6.85 7.79 9.32
C VAL A 152 7.65 8.58 10.34
N GLU A 153 8.49 9.50 9.83
CA GLU A 153 9.11 10.58 10.61
C GLU A 153 8.45 11.89 10.21
N THR A 154 7.93 12.61 11.19
CA THR A 154 7.25 13.89 10.98
C THR A 154 8.12 15.07 11.43
N GLU A 155 7.81 16.28 10.96
CA GLU A 155 8.56 17.48 11.32
C GLU A 155 8.47 17.81 12.81
N ARG A 156 7.28 17.70 13.39
CA ARG A 156 7.05 17.76 14.83
C ARG A 156 6.52 16.43 15.34
N PRO A 157 6.73 16.09 16.62
CA PRO A 157 6.16 14.88 17.21
C PRO A 157 4.63 14.87 17.04
N VAL A 158 4.09 13.71 16.66
CA VAL A 158 2.66 13.40 16.63
C VAL A 158 2.41 12.27 17.62
N SER A 159 1.52 12.52 18.57
CA SER A 159 1.16 11.48 19.56
C SER A 159 0.28 10.41 18.93
N VAL A 160 0.28 9.21 19.53
CA VAL A 160 -0.60 8.11 19.11
C VAL A 160 -2.07 8.51 19.18
N GLU A 161 -2.45 9.32 20.16
CA GLU A 161 -3.83 9.78 20.31
C GLU A 161 -4.23 10.79 19.21
N GLU A 162 -3.35 11.74 18.86
CA GLU A 162 -3.58 12.65 17.73
C GLU A 162 -3.72 11.85 16.43
N ALA A 163 -2.82 10.91 16.19
CA ALA A 163 -2.87 10.04 15.02
C ALA A 163 -4.18 9.23 14.93
N ARG A 164 -4.62 8.61 16.04
CA ARG A 164 -5.91 7.89 16.11
C ARG A 164 -7.09 8.79 15.79
N LYS A 165 -7.11 10.00 16.34
CA LYS A 165 -8.16 11.00 16.06
C LYS A 165 -8.15 11.43 14.59
N ALA A 166 -6.98 11.57 13.99
CA ALA A 166 -6.83 11.91 12.58
C ALA A 166 -7.32 10.79 11.68
N PHE A 167 -6.90 9.55 11.90
CA PHE A 167 -7.37 8.40 11.13
C PHE A 167 -8.88 8.17 11.26
N ALA A 168 -9.44 8.36 12.46
CA ALA A 168 -10.88 8.21 12.68
C ALA A 168 -11.73 9.22 11.92
N LYS A 169 -11.16 10.36 11.51
CA LYS A 169 -11.84 11.45 10.78
C LYS A 169 -11.47 11.51 9.31
N ALA A 170 -10.42 10.77 8.89
CA ALA A 170 -9.91 10.83 7.54
C ALA A 170 -10.90 10.19 6.55
N GLU A 171 -11.12 10.87 5.44
CA GLU A 171 -11.91 10.35 4.34
C GLU A 171 -11.28 9.09 3.76
N GLY A 172 -12.09 8.09 3.43
CA GLY A 172 -11.61 6.81 2.89
C GLY A 172 -10.89 5.90 3.88
N VAL A 173 -10.76 6.29 5.17
CA VAL A 173 -10.07 5.52 6.21
C VAL A 173 -11.06 4.99 7.25
N VAL A 174 -10.85 3.76 7.68
CA VAL A 174 -11.51 3.16 8.84
C VAL A 174 -10.46 2.81 9.88
N LEU A 175 -10.57 3.40 11.07
CA LEU A 175 -9.73 3.06 12.21
C LEU A 175 -10.19 1.73 12.82
N MET A 176 -9.27 0.76 12.88
CA MET A 176 -9.47 -0.56 13.51
C MET A 176 -8.25 -0.84 14.41
N ASP A 177 -8.23 -0.27 15.61
CA ASP A 177 -7.05 -0.24 16.47
C ASP A 177 -7.38 -0.44 17.96
N ASP A 178 -7.73 -1.69 18.31
CA ASP A 178 -7.84 -2.17 19.68
C ASP A 178 -6.94 -3.40 19.86
N PRO A 179 -5.63 -3.20 20.16
CA PRO A 179 -4.70 -4.31 20.35
C PRO A 179 -5.04 -5.20 21.55
N ALA A 180 -5.64 -4.64 22.60
CA ALA A 180 -6.04 -5.40 23.80
C ALA A 180 -7.16 -6.39 23.47
N GLY A 181 -8.14 -5.95 22.68
CA GLY A 181 -9.21 -6.78 22.13
C GLY A 181 -8.81 -7.60 20.91
N LYS A 182 -7.52 -7.55 20.49
CA LYS A 182 -7.01 -8.21 19.27
C LYS A 182 -7.74 -7.75 17.99
N VAL A 183 -8.20 -6.50 17.94
CA VAL A 183 -8.90 -5.92 16.79
C VAL A 183 -7.93 -5.02 16.01
N TYR A 184 -7.56 -5.49 14.83
CA TYR A 184 -6.70 -4.79 13.88
C TYR A 184 -6.98 -5.29 12.45
N PRO A 185 -6.66 -4.50 11.41
CA PRO A 185 -7.01 -4.89 10.05
C PRO A 185 -6.15 -6.06 9.56
N MET A 186 -6.80 -7.02 8.90
CA MET A 186 -6.18 -8.17 8.27
C MET A 186 -6.81 -8.43 6.89
N PRO A 187 -6.04 -8.88 5.89
CA PRO A 187 -6.55 -9.19 4.55
C PRO A 187 -7.81 -10.06 4.54
N LEU A 188 -7.85 -11.07 5.43
CA LEU A 188 -8.98 -12.01 5.55
C LEU A 188 -10.33 -11.31 5.76
N PHE A 189 -10.35 -10.20 6.50
CA PHE A 189 -11.59 -9.48 6.84
C PHE A 189 -11.81 -8.23 6.00
N ILE A 190 -10.76 -7.76 5.30
CA ILE A 190 -10.79 -6.50 4.54
C ILE A 190 -11.01 -6.74 3.04
N ALA A 191 -10.69 -7.93 2.52
CA ALA A 191 -10.96 -8.29 1.14
C ALA A 191 -12.45 -8.03 0.77
N GLY A 192 -12.68 -7.33 -0.35
CA GLY A 192 -14.00 -6.95 -0.83
C GLY A 192 -14.55 -5.63 -0.26
N LYS A 193 -13.87 -5.00 0.69
CA LYS A 193 -14.30 -3.72 1.29
C LYS A 193 -13.66 -2.52 0.56
N ASP A 194 -14.31 -1.35 0.64
CA ASP A 194 -13.90 -0.16 -0.08
C ASP A 194 -12.82 0.67 0.64
N PRO A 195 -12.92 0.91 1.97
CA PRO A 195 -11.98 1.79 2.67
C PRO A 195 -10.57 1.22 2.83
N VAL A 196 -9.63 2.10 3.14
CA VAL A 196 -8.33 1.76 3.73
C VAL A 196 -8.51 1.60 5.23
N TYR A 197 -8.11 0.46 5.78
CA TYR A 197 -8.20 0.18 7.21
C TYR A 197 -6.85 0.39 7.87
N VAL A 198 -6.82 1.14 8.98
CA VAL A 198 -5.60 1.47 9.71
C VAL A 198 -5.70 1.00 11.15
N GLY A 199 -4.64 0.42 11.65
CA GLY A 199 -4.51 0.00 13.05
C GLY A 199 -3.06 -0.21 13.46
N ARG A 200 -2.85 -0.79 14.65
CA ARG A 200 -1.51 -1.00 15.21
C ARG A 200 -0.70 0.29 15.30
N ILE A 201 -1.38 1.41 15.59
CA ILE A 201 -0.75 2.73 15.72
C ILE A 201 0.07 2.76 17.02
N ARG A 202 1.33 3.13 16.88
CA ARG A 202 2.26 3.17 18.02
C ARG A 202 3.38 4.18 17.78
N LYS A 203 3.94 4.70 18.86
CA LYS A 203 5.15 5.51 18.80
C LYS A 203 6.33 4.65 18.34
N ASP A 204 7.19 5.21 17.52
CA ASP A 204 8.47 4.60 17.22
C ASP A 204 9.40 4.71 18.47
N LEU A 205 10.15 3.64 18.72
CA LEU A 205 11.09 3.59 19.84
C LEU A 205 12.48 4.14 19.49
N THR A 206 12.72 4.40 18.22
CA THR A 206 14.04 4.79 17.69
C THR A 206 14.10 6.24 17.24
N CYS A 207 12.96 6.91 17.12
CA CYS A 207 12.84 8.29 16.65
C CYS A 207 11.73 9.02 17.42
N ASP A 208 12.08 10.17 18.02
CA ASP A 208 11.11 10.96 18.81
C ASP A 208 9.95 11.49 18.00
N ASN A 209 10.17 11.77 16.71
CA ASN A 209 9.15 12.20 15.76
C ASN A 209 8.56 11.05 14.95
N GLY A 210 8.86 9.81 15.34
CA GLY A 210 8.47 8.61 14.62
C GLY A 210 7.12 8.06 15.06
N LEU A 211 6.32 7.63 14.09
CA LEU A 211 5.11 6.84 14.27
C LEU A 211 5.16 5.60 13.39
N ALA A 212 4.61 4.50 13.87
CA ALA A 212 4.39 3.31 13.06
C ALA A 212 2.92 2.91 13.11
N PHE A 213 2.41 2.43 11.98
CA PHE A 213 1.06 1.90 11.86
C PHE A 213 1.00 0.77 10.82
N TRP A 214 -0.12 0.09 10.81
CA TRP A 214 -0.42 -0.97 9.87
C TRP A 214 -1.63 -0.56 9.04
N CYS A 215 -1.57 -0.68 7.71
CA CYS A 215 -2.73 -0.46 6.88
C CYS A 215 -3.03 -1.66 5.97
N VAL A 216 -4.30 -1.85 5.67
CA VAL A 216 -4.80 -2.92 4.79
C VAL A 216 -5.90 -2.35 3.92
N SER A 217 -5.86 -2.66 2.62
CA SER A 217 -6.92 -2.32 1.68
C SER A 217 -7.04 -3.34 0.58
N ASP A 218 -8.25 -3.46 0.03
CA ASP A 218 -8.47 -4.28 -1.16
C ASP A 218 -7.92 -3.56 -2.40
N GLN A 219 -6.79 -4.03 -2.89
CA GLN A 219 -6.09 -3.43 -4.01
C GLN A 219 -6.82 -3.55 -5.36
N ILE A 220 -7.80 -4.45 -5.47
CA ILE A 220 -8.67 -4.53 -6.67
C ILE A 220 -9.71 -3.41 -6.64
N LYS A 221 -10.18 -3.05 -5.44
CA LYS A 221 -11.14 -1.96 -5.23
C LYS A 221 -10.42 -0.61 -5.08
N LYS A 222 -10.08 -0.23 -3.86
CA LYS A 222 -9.44 1.07 -3.60
C LYS A 222 -8.11 1.25 -4.32
N GLY A 223 -7.31 0.20 -4.40
CA GLY A 223 -6.03 0.24 -5.11
C GLY A 223 -6.14 0.25 -6.64
N ALA A 224 -7.34 0.11 -7.22
CA ALA A 224 -7.54 0.05 -8.66
C ALA A 224 -8.88 0.67 -9.11
N ALA A 225 -9.93 -0.15 -9.24
CA ALA A 225 -11.18 0.24 -9.89
C ALA A 225 -11.90 1.38 -9.15
N LEU A 226 -12.06 1.27 -7.84
CA LEU A 226 -12.75 2.28 -7.03
C LEU A 226 -12.01 3.63 -7.03
N ASN A 227 -10.69 3.62 -7.07
CA ASN A 227 -9.91 4.87 -7.13
C ASN A 227 -10.03 5.58 -8.49
N ALA A 228 -10.40 4.85 -9.54
CA ALA A 228 -10.52 5.37 -10.91
C ALA A 228 -11.93 5.90 -11.24
N VAL A 229 -12.90 5.71 -10.35
CA VAL A 229 -14.30 6.17 -10.49
C VAL A 229 -14.54 7.36 -9.59
#